data_8393bab88c43521abeed3fd793fe90d2
#
_entry.id   8393bab88c43521abeed3fd793fe90d2
#
_cell.length_a   1.000
_cell.length_b   1.000
_cell.length_c   1.000
_cell.angle_alpha   90.00
_cell.angle_beta   90.00
_cell.angle_gamma   90.00
#
_symmetry.space_group_name_H-M   'P 1'
#
loop_
_entity.id
_entity.type
_entity.pdbx_description
1 polymer ?
#
loop_
_entity_poly.entity_id
_entity_poly.type
_entity_poly.pdbx_seq_one_letter_code
_entity_poly.pdbx_strand_id
1 'polypeptide(L)'
;MRRNWYEYRLVELCREREVTVDFTEEIIDSSEHIDIVCTYKGVSKSVDIKGASKVCKHDKHYSTTHRWMEIRNNNGLRGSLFGKADYLVVASPYGWLWLDRNEVAGECVLRYIENNGKTKEGDDWHTRAVRGRNSIIILVPYKYLYSISKRSWADNKLINRCYATTK
;
A
#
# COMPACT_ATOMS: atom_id res chain seq x y z
N MET A 1 17.42 5.61 -8.36
CA MET A 1 16.93 4.85 -7.17
C MET A 1 16.96 3.36 -7.45
N ARG A 2 17.38 2.55 -6.49
CA ARG A 2 17.43 1.08 -6.69
C ARG A 2 16.02 0.53 -6.41
N ARG A 3 15.35 0.03 -7.44
CA ARG A 3 14.03 -0.58 -7.33
C ARG A 3 14.07 -1.76 -6.37
N ASN A 4 12.99 -1.96 -5.64
CA ASN A 4 12.91 -2.98 -4.60
C ASN A 4 12.34 -4.31 -5.14
N TRP A 5 12.46 -5.37 -4.36
CA TRP A 5 11.99 -6.70 -4.73
C TRP A 5 10.49 -6.75 -5.06
N TYR A 6 9.67 -5.95 -4.36
CA TYR A 6 8.20 -5.94 -4.56
C TYR A 6 7.82 -5.40 -5.94
N GLU A 7 8.50 -4.34 -6.40
CA GLU A 7 8.29 -3.76 -7.73
C GLU A 7 8.62 -4.79 -8.82
N TYR A 8 9.79 -5.42 -8.75
CA TYR A 8 10.17 -6.46 -9.71
C TYR A 8 9.21 -7.66 -9.68
N ARG A 9 8.78 -8.10 -8.49
CA ARG A 9 7.88 -9.24 -8.37
C ARG A 9 6.50 -8.96 -8.96
N LEU A 10 5.95 -7.77 -8.73
CA LEU A 10 4.67 -7.38 -9.33
C LEU A 10 4.78 -7.29 -10.85
N VAL A 11 5.88 -6.75 -11.38
CA VAL A 11 6.13 -6.69 -12.84
C VAL A 11 6.20 -8.09 -13.47
N GLU A 12 6.86 -9.06 -12.82
CA GLU A 12 6.83 -10.46 -13.29
C GLU A 12 5.39 -10.98 -13.40
N LEU A 13 4.57 -10.78 -12.35
CA LEU A 13 3.18 -11.22 -12.33
C LEU A 13 2.31 -10.52 -13.39
N CYS A 14 2.56 -9.25 -13.65
CA CYS A 14 1.90 -8.52 -14.74
C CYS A 14 2.22 -9.16 -16.09
N ARG A 15 3.50 -9.43 -16.35
CA ARG A 15 3.95 -10.07 -17.61
C ARG A 15 3.37 -11.47 -17.78
N GLU A 16 3.32 -12.28 -16.71
CA GLU A 16 2.67 -13.59 -16.73
C GLU A 16 1.18 -13.52 -17.12
N ARG A 17 0.56 -12.34 -17.03
CA ARG A 17 -0.86 -12.05 -17.35
C ARG A 17 -1.03 -11.18 -18.59
N GLU A 18 -0.01 -11.10 -19.42
CA GLU A 18 -0.02 -10.31 -20.66
C GLU A 18 -0.27 -8.81 -20.46
N VAL A 19 0.08 -8.28 -19.28
CA VAL A 19 0.05 -6.86 -18.97
C VAL A 19 1.41 -6.26 -19.30
N THR A 20 1.45 -5.28 -20.20
CA THR A 20 2.66 -4.51 -20.45
C THR A 20 2.94 -3.57 -19.29
N VAL A 21 4.19 -3.47 -18.88
CA VAL A 21 4.60 -2.64 -17.73
C VAL A 21 5.79 -1.80 -18.09
N ASP A 22 5.63 -0.50 -17.88
CA ASP A 22 6.68 0.51 -17.96
C ASP A 22 6.96 1.06 -16.57
N PHE A 23 8.24 1.12 -16.21
CA PHE A 23 8.67 1.79 -15.00
C PHE A 23 8.66 3.30 -15.19
N THR A 24 8.21 4.04 -14.20
CA THR A 24 8.26 5.50 -14.22
C THR A 24 9.67 6.02 -13.95
N GLU A 25 9.91 7.26 -14.36
CA GLU A 25 11.14 7.97 -14.02
C GLU A 25 11.19 8.28 -12.51
N GLU A 26 12.39 8.39 -11.94
CA GLU A 26 12.60 8.61 -10.50
C GLU A 26 11.94 9.90 -9.99
N ILE A 27 11.87 10.96 -10.81
CA ILE A 27 11.24 12.22 -10.43
C ILE A 27 9.73 12.02 -10.24
N ILE A 28 9.08 11.30 -11.16
CA ILE A 28 7.64 10.99 -11.11
C ILE A 28 7.34 10.06 -9.94
N ASP A 29 8.13 9.01 -9.76
CA ASP A 29 8.04 8.08 -8.63
C ASP A 29 8.10 8.83 -7.28
N SER A 30 9.08 9.70 -7.09
CA SER A 30 9.27 10.40 -5.82
C SER A 30 8.24 11.51 -5.56
N SER A 31 7.77 12.21 -6.59
CA SER A 31 6.88 13.37 -6.45
C SER A 31 5.39 13.03 -6.55
N GLU A 32 5.04 12.04 -7.36
CA GLU A 32 3.67 11.68 -7.67
C GLU A 32 3.24 10.33 -7.08
N HIS A 33 4.19 9.57 -6.52
CA HIS A 33 4.00 8.21 -6.03
C HIS A 33 3.40 7.29 -7.11
N ILE A 34 4.08 7.23 -8.25
CA ILE A 34 3.78 6.33 -9.36
C ILE A 34 5.04 5.50 -9.65
N ASP A 35 5.02 4.22 -9.32
CA ASP A 35 6.14 3.31 -9.52
C ASP A 35 6.18 2.74 -10.94
N ILE A 36 5.00 2.39 -11.47
CA ILE A 36 4.85 1.77 -12.80
C ILE A 36 3.58 2.23 -13.50
N VAL A 37 3.56 2.07 -14.82
CA VAL A 37 2.34 2.16 -15.64
C VAL A 37 2.06 0.79 -16.23
N CYS A 38 0.86 0.28 -16.00
CA CYS A 38 0.38 -0.99 -16.53
C CYS A 38 -0.56 -0.74 -17.70
N THR A 39 -0.31 -1.41 -18.85
CA THR A 39 -1.18 -1.33 -20.03
C THR A 39 -1.76 -2.70 -20.36
N TYR A 40 -3.08 -2.80 -20.38
CA TYR A 40 -3.81 -4.00 -20.74
C TYR A 40 -4.92 -3.66 -21.74
N LYS A 41 -4.91 -4.32 -22.89
CA LYS A 41 -5.89 -4.09 -24.00
C LYS A 41 -6.05 -2.60 -24.36
N GLY A 42 -4.93 -1.89 -24.42
CA GLY A 42 -4.90 -0.47 -24.82
C GLY A 42 -5.30 0.52 -23.70
N VAL A 43 -5.64 0.04 -22.51
CA VAL A 43 -5.94 0.90 -21.36
C VAL A 43 -4.74 0.94 -20.43
N SER A 44 -4.19 2.14 -20.21
CA SER A 44 -3.07 2.36 -19.29
C SER A 44 -3.55 2.86 -17.94
N LYS A 45 -2.94 2.36 -16.87
CA LYS A 45 -3.21 2.74 -15.48
C LYS A 45 -1.90 2.88 -14.71
N SER A 46 -1.80 3.96 -13.96
CA SER A 46 -0.67 4.22 -13.07
C SER A 46 -0.84 3.52 -11.73
N VAL A 47 0.27 3.00 -11.19
CA VAL A 47 0.28 2.16 -10.00
C VAL A 47 1.36 2.60 -9.03
N ASP A 48 1.00 2.71 -7.76
CA ASP A 48 1.90 2.86 -6.63
C ASP A 48 1.96 1.52 -5.86
N ILE A 49 3.16 0.98 -5.68
CA ILE A 49 3.39 -0.36 -5.13
C ILE A 49 3.82 -0.26 -3.67
N LYS A 50 3.05 -0.87 -2.80
CA LYS A 50 3.35 -0.94 -1.37
C LYS A 50 3.72 -2.36 -0.96
N GLY A 51 5.01 -2.58 -0.70
CA GLY A 51 5.54 -3.84 -0.18
C GLY A 51 4.97 -4.20 1.19
N ALA A 52 5.26 -5.40 1.69
CA ALA A 52 4.86 -5.81 3.05
C ALA A 52 5.42 -4.85 4.10
N SER A 53 4.66 -4.60 5.16
CA SER A 53 5.05 -3.66 6.21
C SER A 53 4.96 -4.28 7.59
N LYS A 54 5.79 -3.78 8.49
CA LYS A 54 5.72 -4.03 9.93
C LYS A 54 4.86 -2.95 10.57
N VAL A 55 4.11 -3.28 11.61
CA VAL A 55 3.35 -2.28 12.37
C VAL A 55 4.31 -1.39 13.18
N CYS A 56 5.32 -2.02 13.81
CA CYS A 56 6.37 -1.31 14.53
C CYS A 56 7.72 -1.60 13.92
N LYS A 57 8.65 -0.64 13.98
CA LYS A 57 10.01 -0.78 13.43
C LYS A 57 10.76 -2.00 13.98
N HIS A 58 10.48 -2.35 15.24
CA HIS A 58 11.15 -3.43 15.97
C HIS A 58 10.47 -4.79 15.84
N ASP A 59 9.33 -4.88 15.13
CA ASP A 59 8.67 -6.16 14.92
C ASP A 59 9.58 -7.09 14.12
N LYS A 60 9.66 -8.36 14.53
CA LYS A 60 10.44 -9.38 13.81
C LYS A 60 9.80 -9.73 12.47
N HIS A 61 8.46 -9.76 12.43
CA HIS A 61 7.66 -10.21 11.30
C HIS A 61 6.86 -9.07 10.67
N TYR A 62 6.50 -9.24 9.41
CA TYR A 62 5.54 -8.35 8.74
C TYR A 62 4.15 -8.53 9.35
N SER A 63 3.37 -7.45 9.38
CA SER A 63 2.01 -7.50 9.88
C SER A 63 1.13 -8.38 8.99
N THR A 64 0.40 -9.30 9.61
CA THR A 64 -0.61 -10.14 8.95
C THR A 64 -2.02 -9.59 9.10
N THR A 65 -2.21 -8.56 9.90
CA THR A 65 -3.52 -8.02 10.26
C THR A 65 -3.78 -6.63 9.70
N HIS A 66 -2.75 -5.77 9.67
CA HIS A 66 -2.90 -4.37 9.31
C HIS A 66 -1.82 -3.89 8.35
N ARG A 67 -2.20 -2.92 7.53
CA ARG A 67 -1.32 -2.11 6.71
C ARG A 67 -1.33 -0.67 7.21
N TRP A 68 -0.15 -0.07 7.45
CA TRP A 68 -0.10 1.36 7.69
C TRP A 68 -0.17 2.14 6.36
N MET A 69 -0.96 3.21 6.39
CA MET A 69 -1.10 4.18 5.31
C MET A 69 -0.71 5.56 5.83
N GLU A 70 0.05 6.32 5.06
CA GLU A 70 0.55 7.62 5.48
C GLU A 70 -0.41 8.73 5.04
N ILE A 71 -1.09 9.35 6.00
CA ILE A 71 -1.98 10.51 5.77
C ILE A 71 -1.16 11.79 5.67
N ARG A 72 -0.15 11.95 6.52
CA ARG A 72 0.75 13.11 6.54
C ARG A 72 2.18 12.65 6.70
N ASN A 73 3.06 13.17 5.87
CA ASN A 73 4.48 12.82 5.89
C ASN A 73 5.27 13.57 6.98
N ASN A 74 6.56 13.28 7.11
CA ASN A 74 7.45 13.90 8.10
C ASN A 74 7.58 15.41 7.96
N ASN A 75 7.37 15.97 6.77
CA ASN A 75 7.44 17.40 6.50
C ASN A 75 6.10 18.13 6.76
N GLY A 76 5.10 17.41 7.28
CA GLY A 76 3.76 17.96 7.53
C GLY A 76 2.88 18.08 6.27
N LEU A 77 3.36 17.63 5.11
CA LEU A 77 2.64 17.64 3.85
C LEU A 77 1.77 16.37 3.71
N ARG A 78 0.96 16.32 2.66
CA ARG A 78 0.16 15.12 2.31
C ARG A 78 1.07 13.90 2.20
N GLY A 79 0.65 12.80 2.81
CA GLY A 79 1.37 11.54 2.78
C GLY A 79 1.23 10.80 1.45
N SER A 80 1.94 9.68 1.32
CA SER A 80 1.97 8.87 0.10
C SER A 80 0.60 8.36 -0.35
N LEU A 81 -0.37 8.26 0.56
CA LEU A 81 -1.75 7.88 0.24
C LEU A 81 -2.42 8.85 -0.76
N PHE A 82 -1.98 10.11 -0.82
CA PHE A 82 -2.52 11.15 -1.70
C PHE A 82 -1.67 11.39 -2.95
N GLY A 83 -0.89 10.42 -3.38
CA GLY A 83 -0.19 10.46 -4.66
C GLY A 83 -1.16 10.46 -5.86
N LYS A 84 -0.61 10.46 -7.09
CA LYS A 84 -1.41 10.57 -8.32
C LYS A 84 -1.70 9.25 -9.03
N ALA A 85 -1.19 8.12 -8.55
CA ALA A 85 -1.47 6.83 -9.16
C ALA A 85 -2.98 6.48 -9.13
N ASP A 86 -3.46 5.84 -10.19
CA ASP A 86 -4.83 5.32 -10.27
C ASP A 86 -5.07 4.22 -9.22
N TYR A 87 -4.11 3.32 -9.10
CA TYR A 87 -4.18 2.17 -8.18
C TYR A 87 -3.08 2.20 -7.13
N LEU A 88 -3.46 1.76 -5.95
CA LEU A 88 -2.57 1.36 -4.89
C LEU A 88 -2.51 -0.18 -4.89
N VAL A 89 -1.33 -0.75 -5.12
CA VAL A 89 -1.16 -2.22 -5.10
C VAL A 89 -0.38 -2.61 -3.87
N VAL A 90 -1.03 -3.36 -2.99
CA VAL A 90 -0.53 -3.68 -1.65
C VAL A 90 -0.18 -5.15 -1.53
N ALA A 91 1.05 -5.42 -1.08
CA ALA A 91 1.45 -6.75 -0.62
C ALA A 91 0.74 -7.09 0.69
N SER A 92 0.02 -8.22 0.72
CA SER A 92 -0.79 -8.66 1.85
C SER A 92 -0.64 -10.16 2.11
N PRO A 93 -1.13 -10.68 3.26
CA PRO A 93 -1.17 -12.12 3.51
C PRO A 93 -2.02 -12.91 2.50
N TYR A 94 -2.86 -12.23 1.74
CA TYR A 94 -3.72 -12.83 0.71
C TYR A 94 -3.11 -12.76 -0.70
N GLY A 95 -1.88 -12.19 -0.84
CA GLY A 95 -1.24 -11.87 -2.10
C GLY A 95 -1.29 -10.38 -2.41
N TRP A 96 -1.38 -10.01 -3.67
CA TRP A 96 -1.42 -8.62 -4.12
C TRP A 96 -2.85 -8.11 -4.22
N LEU A 97 -3.17 -7.04 -3.50
CA LEU A 97 -4.47 -6.37 -3.53
C LEU A 97 -4.40 -5.12 -4.39
N TRP A 98 -5.23 -5.05 -5.42
CA TRP A 98 -5.38 -3.92 -6.32
C TRP A 98 -6.52 -3.04 -5.82
N LEU A 99 -6.20 -1.87 -5.32
CA LEU A 99 -7.12 -0.96 -4.64
C LEU A 99 -7.25 0.33 -5.45
N ASP A 100 -8.47 0.84 -5.58
CA ASP A 100 -8.68 2.22 -6.03
C ASP A 100 -8.08 3.16 -4.98
N ARG A 101 -7.11 3.99 -5.38
CA ARG A 101 -6.43 4.87 -4.45
C ARG A 101 -7.38 5.87 -3.79
N ASN A 102 -8.29 6.46 -4.57
CA ASN A 102 -9.19 7.49 -4.06
C ASN A 102 -10.19 6.91 -3.06
N GLU A 103 -10.64 5.68 -3.29
CA GLU A 103 -11.53 4.96 -2.35
C GLU A 103 -10.83 4.73 -1.02
N VAL A 104 -9.59 4.22 -1.03
CA VAL A 104 -8.80 4.02 0.20
C VAL A 104 -8.50 5.34 0.89
N ALA A 105 -8.08 6.37 0.15
CA ALA A 105 -7.75 7.67 0.71
C ALA A 105 -8.98 8.33 1.35
N GLY A 106 -10.13 8.27 0.68
CA GLY A 106 -11.39 8.80 1.18
C GLY A 106 -11.79 8.17 2.51
N GLU A 107 -11.77 6.84 2.60
CA GLU A 107 -12.10 6.13 3.83
C GLU A 107 -11.11 6.44 4.98
N CYS A 108 -9.80 6.47 4.69
CA CYS A 108 -8.80 6.83 5.70
C CYS A 108 -9.02 8.25 6.25
N VAL A 109 -9.38 9.21 5.40
CA VAL A 109 -9.66 10.60 5.83
C VAL A 109 -10.93 10.66 6.67
N LEU A 110 -12.01 10.00 6.23
CA LEU A 110 -13.26 9.95 6.99
C LEU A 110 -13.03 9.38 8.38
N ARG A 111 -12.35 8.23 8.50
CA ARG A 111 -12.00 7.62 9.79
C ARG A 111 -11.14 8.54 10.66
N TYR A 112 -10.18 9.22 10.06
CA TYR A 112 -9.34 10.17 10.78
C TYR A 112 -10.14 11.34 11.35
N ILE A 113 -11.07 11.91 10.57
CA ILE A 113 -11.92 13.04 10.99
C ILE A 113 -12.93 12.59 12.05
N GLU A 114 -13.68 11.51 11.80
CA GLU A 114 -14.70 10.99 12.73
C GLU A 114 -14.14 10.64 14.09
N ASN A 115 -12.92 10.16 14.13
CA ASN A 115 -12.22 9.80 15.35
C ASN A 115 -11.37 10.94 15.96
N ASN A 116 -11.47 12.17 15.42
CA ASN A 116 -10.65 13.32 15.85
C ASN A 116 -9.14 13.00 15.90
N GLY A 117 -8.65 12.23 14.91
CA GLY A 117 -7.26 11.81 14.83
C GLY A 117 -6.82 10.81 15.89
N LYS A 118 -7.75 10.19 16.61
CA LYS A 118 -7.47 9.22 17.68
C LYS A 118 -7.95 7.82 17.27
N THR A 119 -7.37 6.80 17.88
CA THR A 119 -7.91 5.43 17.80
C THR A 119 -9.16 5.34 18.66
N LYS A 120 -10.25 4.87 18.09
CA LYS A 120 -11.49 4.60 18.81
C LYS A 120 -11.40 3.23 19.49
N GLU A 121 -11.82 3.14 20.76
CA GLU A 121 -11.85 1.87 21.48
C GLU A 121 -12.77 0.86 20.76
N GLY A 122 -12.28 -0.35 20.57
CA GLY A 122 -13.01 -1.42 19.85
C GLY A 122 -12.97 -1.30 18.32
N ASP A 123 -12.32 -0.27 17.76
CA ASP A 123 -12.13 -0.16 16.32
C ASP A 123 -10.88 -0.94 15.88
N ASP A 124 -10.99 -1.67 14.78
CA ASP A 124 -9.86 -2.33 14.12
C ASP A 124 -8.90 -1.33 13.45
N TRP A 125 -9.32 -0.07 13.28
CA TRP A 125 -8.54 0.99 12.67
C TRP A 125 -7.81 1.81 13.73
N HIS A 126 -6.49 1.97 13.57
CA HIS A 126 -5.68 2.68 14.55
C HIS A 126 -4.96 3.87 13.91
N THR A 127 -5.19 5.06 14.43
CA THR A 127 -4.44 6.26 14.04
C THR A 127 -3.24 6.44 14.96
N ARG A 128 -2.08 6.72 14.38
CA ARG A 128 -0.84 7.00 15.13
C ARG A 128 -0.16 8.25 14.61
N ALA A 129 0.11 9.18 15.53
CA ALA A 129 1.16 10.17 15.33
C ALA A 129 2.51 9.51 15.60
N VAL A 130 3.47 9.66 14.70
CA VAL A 130 4.81 9.09 14.90
C VAL A 130 5.58 10.03 15.82
N ARG A 131 5.97 9.53 17.00
CA ARG A 131 6.68 10.32 18.03
C ARG A 131 7.95 10.96 17.45
N GLY A 132 8.11 12.28 17.67
CA GLY A 132 9.24 13.06 17.18
C GLY A 132 9.21 13.34 15.67
N ARG A 133 8.09 13.09 14.99
CA ARG A 133 7.89 13.35 13.57
C ARG A 133 6.53 14.00 13.33
N ASN A 134 6.41 14.73 12.23
CA ASN A 134 5.13 15.31 11.81
C ASN A 134 4.20 14.30 11.10
N SER A 135 4.67 13.07 10.88
CA SER A 135 3.88 12.09 10.14
C SER A 135 2.71 11.53 10.95
N ILE A 136 1.60 11.35 10.26
CA ILE A 136 0.41 10.68 10.74
C ILE A 136 0.16 9.47 9.86
N ILE A 137 0.07 8.31 10.50
CA ILE A 137 -0.28 7.05 9.84
C ILE A 137 -1.59 6.52 10.39
N ILE A 138 -2.31 5.81 9.54
CA ILE A 138 -3.48 5.03 9.92
C ILE A 138 -3.22 3.56 9.61
N LEU A 139 -3.55 2.68 10.56
CA LEU A 139 -3.45 1.24 10.40
C LEU A 139 -4.79 0.72 9.88
N VAL A 140 -4.78 0.23 8.65
CA VAL A 140 -5.97 -0.26 7.94
C VAL A 140 -5.97 -1.78 8.00
N PRO A 141 -7.06 -2.43 8.46
CA PRO A 141 -7.15 -3.88 8.47
C PRO A 141 -7.03 -4.48 7.07
N TYR A 142 -6.22 -5.52 6.90
CA TYR A 142 -6.11 -6.21 5.61
C TYR A 142 -7.44 -6.83 5.16
N LYS A 143 -8.28 -7.31 6.09
CA LYS A 143 -9.62 -7.82 5.76
C LYS A 143 -10.49 -6.78 5.06
N TYR A 144 -10.39 -5.51 5.49
CA TYR A 144 -11.08 -4.40 4.83
C TYR A 144 -10.50 -4.13 3.44
N LEU A 145 -9.17 -4.01 3.33
CA LEU A 145 -8.52 -3.80 2.02
C LEU A 145 -8.86 -4.92 1.04
N TYR A 146 -8.94 -6.17 1.52
CA TYR A 146 -9.34 -7.30 0.69
C TYR A 146 -10.78 -7.16 0.21
N SER A 147 -11.71 -6.72 1.07
CA SER A 147 -13.13 -6.59 0.73
C SER A 147 -13.42 -5.51 -0.32
N ILE A 148 -12.61 -4.44 -0.38
CA ILE A 148 -12.73 -3.36 -1.36
C ILE A 148 -11.80 -3.53 -2.57
N SER A 149 -10.98 -4.56 -2.60
CA SER A 149 -10.04 -4.76 -3.69
C SER A 149 -10.76 -5.02 -5.02
N LYS A 150 -10.34 -4.30 -6.05
CA LYS A 150 -10.85 -4.50 -7.44
C LYS A 150 -10.36 -5.83 -8.02
N ARG A 151 -9.19 -6.28 -7.58
CA ARG A 151 -8.58 -7.58 -7.93
C ARG A 151 -7.66 -8.02 -6.78
N SER A 152 -7.58 -9.34 -6.59
CA SER A 152 -6.56 -9.96 -5.76
C SER A 152 -5.81 -11.00 -6.57
N TRP A 153 -4.47 -10.96 -6.50
CA TRP A 153 -3.61 -11.93 -7.17
C TRP A 153 -2.86 -12.74 -6.13
N ALA A 154 -3.18 -14.02 -6.03
CA ALA A 154 -2.41 -14.94 -5.20
C ALA A 154 -0.96 -15.00 -5.69
N ASP A 155 -0.02 -14.93 -4.76
CA ASP A 155 1.41 -15.03 -5.03
C ASP A 155 2.11 -15.78 -3.90
N ASN A 156 2.36 -17.05 -4.12
CA ASN A 156 3.04 -17.90 -3.14
C ASN A 156 4.46 -17.43 -2.83
N LYS A 157 5.19 -16.82 -3.79
CA LYS A 157 6.52 -16.27 -3.52
C LYS A 157 6.44 -15.10 -2.54
N LEU A 158 5.44 -14.21 -2.69
CA LEU A 158 5.19 -13.11 -1.76
C LEU A 158 4.79 -13.64 -0.38
N ILE A 159 3.80 -14.55 -0.34
CA ILE A 159 3.26 -15.09 0.90
C ILE A 159 4.36 -15.80 1.69
N ASN A 160 5.12 -16.68 1.04
CA ASN A 160 6.20 -17.42 1.68
C ASN A 160 7.33 -16.52 2.16
N ARG A 161 7.69 -15.48 1.40
CA ARG A 161 8.75 -14.54 1.79
C ARG A 161 8.38 -13.67 3.00
N CYS A 162 7.14 -13.21 3.06
CA CYS A 162 6.76 -12.13 3.97
C CYS A 162 5.85 -12.59 5.12
N TYR A 163 5.06 -13.64 4.90
CA TYR A 163 3.98 -14.00 5.81
C TYR A 163 3.98 -15.45 6.27
N ALA A 164 4.78 -16.34 5.65
CA ALA A 164 4.93 -17.69 6.17
C ALA A 164 5.61 -17.61 7.54
N THR A 165 4.95 -18.10 8.55
CA THR A 165 5.57 -18.34 9.85
C THR A 165 6.62 -19.43 9.67
N THR A 166 7.89 -19.08 9.87
CA THR A 166 8.93 -20.09 10.10
C THR A 166 8.46 -20.97 11.27
N LYS A 167 8.09 -22.20 10.94
CA LYS A 167 7.80 -23.24 11.94
C LYS A 167 9.06 -23.51 12.75
#